data_d780805edf2c99725cd77cae3884a780
#
_entry.id   d780805edf2c99725cd77cae3884a780
#
_cell.length_a   1.000
_cell.length_b   1.000
_cell.length_c   1.000
_cell.angle_alpha   90.00
_cell.angle_beta   90.00
_cell.angle_gamma   90.00
#
_symmetry.space_group_name_H-M   'P 1'
#
loop_
_entity.id
_entity.type
_entity.pdbx_description
1 polymer ?
#
loop_
_entity_poly.entity_id
_entity_poly.type
_entity_poly.pdbx_seq_one_letter_code
_entity_poly.pdbx_strand_id
1 'polypeptide(L)'
;MKELKDNFDAAGNKISPILPSELKNYLIDIDGTIGEDIPNEEPERMISAEAYPDAIETINRWYYQGHQICFFTSRTEEHRKITENWLEDKGFKYHSLLMN
;
A
#
# COMPACT_ATOMS: atom_id res chain seq x y z
N MET A 1 -10.55 -2.89 12.76
CA MET A 1 -10.04 -1.51 12.61
C MET A 1 -11.04 -0.53 13.19
N LYS A 2 -10.52 0.48 13.86
CA LYS A 2 -11.37 1.51 14.43
C LYS A 2 -11.96 2.38 13.33
N GLU A 3 -13.25 2.63 13.38
CA GLU A 3 -13.92 3.46 12.40
C GLU A 3 -13.45 4.93 12.52
N LEU A 4 -13.20 5.55 11.37
CA LEU A 4 -12.88 6.98 11.32
C LEU A 4 -14.17 7.78 11.29
N LYS A 5 -14.31 8.72 12.20
CA LYS A 5 -15.50 9.55 12.29
C LYS A 5 -15.16 11.00 11.96
N ASP A 6 -16.14 11.72 11.40
CA ASP A 6 -16.01 13.15 11.22
C ASP A 6 -15.95 13.84 12.58
N ASN A 7 -15.04 14.78 12.71
CA ASN A 7 -14.86 15.56 13.92
C ASN A 7 -15.10 17.04 13.64
N PHE A 8 -15.38 17.79 14.70
CA PHE A 8 -15.56 19.24 14.62
C PHE A 8 -14.66 19.89 15.66
N ASP A 9 -14.11 21.06 15.32
CA ASP A 9 -13.32 21.84 16.27
C ASP A 9 -14.25 22.57 17.24
N ALA A 10 -13.65 23.33 18.17
CA ALA A 10 -14.43 24.06 19.19
C ALA A 10 -15.35 25.12 18.59
N ALA A 11 -15.08 25.61 17.39
CA ALA A 11 -15.89 26.56 16.67
C ALA A 11 -16.98 25.92 15.79
N GLY A 12 -17.05 24.58 15.75
CA GLY A 12 -18.00 23.84 14.94
C GLY A 12 -17.58 23.58 13.50
N ASN A 13 -16.34 23.87 13.14
CA ASN A 13 -15.83 23.59 11.81
C ASN A 13 -15.48 22.12 11.68
N LYS A 14 -15.87 21.52 10.55
CA LYS A 14 -15.56 20.11 10.30
C LYS A 14 -14.06 19.89 10.15
N ILE A 15 -13.55 18.91 10.88
CA ILE A 15 -12.16 18.48 10.80
C ILE A 15 -12.13 17.14 10.04
N SER A 16 -11.16 16.97 9.15
CA SER A 16 -10.98 15.68 8.46
C SER A 16 -10.72 14.56 9.46
N PRO A 17 -11.29 13.35 9.24
CA PRO A 17 -10.99 12.21 10.09
C PRO A 17 -9.49 11.94 10.11
N ILE A 18 -8.95 11.65 11.29
CA ILE A 18 -7.53 11.34 11.45
C ILE A 18 -7.39 10.02 12.21
N LEU A 19 -6.30 9.34 11.94
CA LEU A 19 -5.95 8.15 12.70
C LEU A 19 -5.46 8.55 14.10
N PRO A 20 -5.65 7.70 15.11
CA PRO A 20 -5.00 7.89 16.41
C PRO A 20 -3.51 8.15 16.22
N SER A 21 -2.90 8.92 17.12
CA SER A 21 -1.50 9.36 16.99
C SER A 21 -0.51 8.21 16.89
N GLU A 22 -0.83 7.04 17.46
CA GLU A 22 0.03 5.87 17.39
C GLU A 22 -0.10 5.09 16.08
N LEU A 23 -1.07 5.41 15.23
CA LEU A 23 -1.27 4.77 13.92
C LEU A 23 -0.84 5.71 12.81
N LYS A 24 -0.29 5.13 11.75
CA LYS A 24 0.27 5.89 10.62
C LYS A 24 -0.32 5.41 9.31
N ASN A 25 -0.27 6.29 8.32
CA ASN A 25 -0.53 5.97 6.93
C ASN A 25 0.82 5.81 6.24
N TYR A 26 1.10 4.62 5.74
CA TYR A 26 2.31 4.37 4.98
C TYR A 26 1.98 4.40 3.49
N LEU A 27 2.70 5.23 2.75
CA LEU A 27 2.62 5.29 1.30
C LEU A 27 3.91 4.68 0.77
N ILE A 28 3.83 3.52 0.14
CA ILE A 28 4.99 2.69 -0.17
C ILE A 28 5.06 2.42 -1.67
N ASP A 29 6.20 2.76 -2.26
CA ASP A 29 6.47 2.46 -3.66
C ASP A 29 6.70 0.96 -3.84
N ILE A 30 6.28 0.42 -4.97
CA ILE A 30 6.42 -1.01 -5.27
C ILE A 30 7.78 -1.31 -5.91
N ASP A 31 7.99 -0.79 -7.13
CA ASP A 31 9.14 -1.16 -7.94
C ASP A 31 10.45 -0.65 -7.35
N GLY A 32 11.38 -1.56 -7.07
CA GLY A 32 12.66 -1.24 -6.47
C GLY A 32 12.61 -1.01 -4.96
N THR A 33 11.42 -1.06 -4.35
CA THR A 33 11.26 -0.84 -2.91
C THR A 33 10.85 -2.10 -2.17
N ILE A 34 9.80 -2.79 -2.66
CA ILE A 34 9.35 -4.04 -2.05
C ILE A 34 9.66 -5.27 -2.90
N GLY A 35 10.13 -5.04 -4.11
CA GLY A 35 10.51 -6.10 -5.04
C GLY A 35 11.29 -5.51 -6.19
N GLU A 36 11.62 -6.36 -7.17
CA GLU A 36 12.38 -5.96 -8.34
C GLU A 36 11.68 -4.83 -9.11
N ASP A 37 12.48 -3.93 -9.67
CA ASP A 37 11.99 -2.85 -10.53
C ASP A 37 11.77 -3.41 -11.95
N ILE A 38 10.51 -3.51 -12.36
CA ILE A 38 10.14 -4.02 -13.67
C ILE A 38 9.54 -2.89 -14.51
N PRO A 39 10.09 -2.58 -15.69
CA PRO A 39 9.54 -1.52 -16.54
C PRO A 39 8.18 -1.91 -17.13
N ASN A 40 7.37 -0.89 -17.44
CA ASN A 40 6.04 -1.09 -18.04
C ASN A 40 6.07 -1.86 -19.36
N GLU A 41 7.19 -1.80 -20.07
CA GLU A 41 7.37 -2.45 -21.36
C GLU A 41 7.58 -3.97 -21.26
N GLU A 42 7.76 -4.48 -20.04
CA GLU A 42 8.04 -5.90 -19.81
C GLU A 42 7.07 -6.48 -18.78
N PRO A 43 5.75 -6.40 -19.04
CA PRO A 43 4.75 -6.85 -18.06
C PRO A 43 4.85 -8.34 -17.72
N GLU A 44 5.37 -9.15 -18.61
CA GLU A 44 5.54 -10.59 -18.35
C GLU A 44 6.53 -10.84 -17.22
N ARG A 45 7.47 -9.93 -16.99
CA ARG A 45 8.43 -10.05 -15.89
C ARG A 45 7.81 -9.67 -14.54
N MET A 46 6.71 -8.92 -14.55
CA MET A 46 6.02 -8.52 -13.32
C MET A 46 5.48 -9.73 -12.57
N ILE A 47 5.06 -10.76 -13.30
CA ILE A 47 4.49 -11.97 -12.70
C ILE A 47 5.53 -12.73 -11.89
N SER A 48 6.75 -12.79 -12.39
CA SER A 48 7.84 -13.58 -11.80
C SER A 48 8.83 -12.76 -10.99
N ALA A 49 8.58 -11.46 -10.81
CA ALA A 49 9.47 -10.58 -10.05
C ALA A 49 9.63 -11.09 -8.62
N GLU A 50 10.84 -10.97 -8.08
CA GLU A 50 11.09 -11.35 -6.71
C GLU A 50 10.68 -10.25 -5.74
N ALA A 51 10.02 -10.65 -4.65
CA ALA A 51 9.73 -9.74 -3.55
C ALA A 51 10.89 -9.80 -2.54
N TYR A 52 11.16 -8.68 -1.90
CA TYR A 52 12.18 -8.63 -0.86
C TYR A 52 11.59 -9.17 0.44
N PRO A 53 12.16 -10.25 1.02
CA PRO A 53 11.58 -10.89 2.21
C PRO A 53 11.42 -9.93 3.39
N ASP A 54 12.38 -9.03 3.60
CA ASP A 54 12.33 -8.06 4.67
C ASP A 54 11.14 -7.10 4.50
N ALA A 55 10.80 -6.76 3.26
CA ALA A 55 9.67 -5.88 2.97
C ALA A 55 8.36 -6.57 3.32
N ILE A 56 8.21 -7.85 2.96
CA ILE A 56 7.00 -8.61 3.29
C ILE A 56 6.80 -8.64 4.80
N GLU A 57 7.82 -9.00 5.54
CA GLU A 57 7.76 -9.09 7.00
C GLU A 57 7.43 -7.75 7.64
N THR A 58 8.12 -6.70 7.24
CA THR A 58 7.96 -5.37 7.83
C THR A 58 6.57 -4.80 7.56
N ILE A 59 6.12 -4.87 6.32
CA ILE A 59 4.83 -4.31 5.91
C ILE A 59 3.68 -5.06 6.58
N ASN A 60 3.77 -6.39 6.64
CA ASN A 60 2.73 -7.19 7.27
C ASN A 60 2.67 -6.94 8.78
N ARG A 61 3.82 -6.72 9.42
CA ARG A 61 3.86 -6.34 10.82
C ARG A 61 3.12 -5.02 11.05
N TRP A 62 3.39 -4.01 10.22
CA TRP A 62 2.69 -2.72 10.30
C TRP A 62 1.20 -2.88 10.08
N TYR A 63 0.81 -3.70 9.11
CA TYR A 63 -0.60 -3.97 8.82
C TYR A 63 -1.31 -4.53 10.06
N TYR A 64 -0.72 -5.55 10.69
CA TYR A 64 -1.32 -6.18 11.86
C TYR A 64 -1.27 -5.30 13.11
N GLN A 65 -0.40 -4.31 13.14
CA GLN A 65 -0.38 -3.30 14.20
C GLN A 65 -1.48 -2.24 14.02
N GLY A 66 -2.22 -2.29 12.93
CA GLY A 66 -3.31 -1.37 12.66
C GLY A 66 -2.96 -0.17 11.78
N HIS A 67 -1.73 -0.10 11.27
CA HIS A 67 -1.34 0.98 10.37
C HIS A 67 -2.01 0.81 9.01
N GLN A 68 -2.27 1.92 8.32
CA GLN A 68 -2.78 1.89 6.96
C GLN A 68 -1.63 1.72 5.97
N ILE A 69 -1.79 0.77 5.07
CA ILE A 69 -0.80 0.47 4.04
C ILE A 69 -1.38 0.81 2.68
N CYS A 70 -0.77 1.75 1.99
CA CYS A 70 -1.13 2.12 0.63
C CYS A 70 0.09 1.94 -0.26
N PHE A 71 0.01 1.06 -1.24
CA PHE A 71 1.05 0.93 -2.25
C PHE A 71 0.78 1.90 -3.39
N PHE A 72 1.85 2.44 -3.97
CA PHE A 72 1.76 3.23 -5.18
C PHE A 72 2.82 2.75 -6.18
N THR A 73 2.56 2.98 -7.45
CA THR A 73 3.48 2.54 -8.50
C THR A 73 3.36 3.43 -9.73
N SER A 74 4.44 3.53 -10.50
CA SER A 74 4.41 4.20 -11.80
C SER A 74 3.85 3.30 -12.89
N ARG A 75 3.52 2.04 -12.57
CA ARG A 75 2.86 1.15 -13.52
C ARG A 75 1.51 1.72 -13.91
N THR A 76 1.17 1.61 -15.19
CA THR A 76 -0.10 2.13 -15.69
C THR A 76 -1.26 1.21 -15.29
N GLU A 77 -2.47 1.75 -15.36
CA GLU A 77 -3.70 1.07 -14.91
C GLU A 77 -3.91 -0.29 -15.59
N GLU A 78 -3.44 -0.45 -16.83
CA GLU A 78 -3.53 -1.71 -17.55
C GLU A 78 -2.82 -2.87 -16.85
N HIS A 79 -1.86 -2.56 -15.96
CA HIS A 79 -1.10 -3.56 -15.19
C HIS A 79 -1.62 -3.75 -13.77
N ARG A 80 -2.79 -3.20 -13.46
CA ARG A 80 -3.35 -3.31 -12.10
C ARG A 80 -3.56 -4.77 -11.68
N LYS A 81 -4.19 -5.57 -12.52
CA LYS A 81 -4.52 -6.94 -12.16
C LYS A 81 -3.28 -7.79 -11.90
N ILE A 82 -2.28 -7.64 -12.76
CA ILE A 82 -0.99 -8.34 -12.59
C ILE A 82 -0.34 -7.92 -11.26
N THR A 83 -0.39 -6.64 -10.95
CA THR A 83 0.22 -6.10 -9.72
C THR A 83 -0.52 -6.58 -8.48
N GLU A 84 -1.85 -6.55 -8.49
CA GLU A 84 -2.66 -7.07 -7.39
C GLU A 84 -2.40 -8.55 -7.14
N ASN A 85 -2.37 -9.34 -8.21
CA ASN A 85 -2.11 -10.78 -8.11
C ASN A 85 -0.72 -11.04 -7.53
N TRP A 86 0.27 -10.27 -7.96
CA TRP A 86 1.64 -10.40 -7.45
C TRP A 86 1.72 -10.08 -5.96
N LEU A 87 1.09 -8.99 -5.53
CA LEU A 87 1.05 -8.61 -4.11
C LEU A 87 0.41 -9.71 -3.26
N GLU A 88 -0.69 -10.27 -3.75
CA GLU A 88 -1.39 -11.35 -3.06
C GLU A 88 -0.55 -12.63 -3.01
N ASP A 89 0.04 -13.02 -4.15
CA ASP A 89 0.87 -14.24 -4.23
C ASP A 89 2.10 -14.15 -3.31
N LYS A 90 2.69 -12.97 -3.17
CA LYS A 90 3.84 -12.78 -2.29
C LYS A 90 3.45 -12.60 -0.83
N GLY A 91 2.17 -12.49 -0.55
CA GLY A 91 1.68 -12.43 0.83
C GLY A 91 1.67 -11.05 1.46
N PHE A 92 1.76 -9.98 0.66
CA PHE A 92 1.66 -8.61 1.18
C PHE A 92 0.24 -8.31 1.63
N LYS A 93 0.12 -7.74 2.82
CA LYS A 93 -1.14 -7.21 3.35
C LYS A 93 -1.18 -5.70 3.14
N TYR A 94 -2.29 -5.19 2.60
CA TYR A 94 -2.40 -3.77 2.32
C TYR A 94 -3.87 -3.36 2.20
N HIS A 95 -4.12 -2.06 2.19
CA HIS A 95 -5.47 -1.50 2.14
C HIS A 95 -5.82 -0.92 0.78
N SER A 96 -4.84 -0.33 0.09
CA SER A 96 -5.10 0.29 -1.20
C SER A 96 -3.89 0.26 -2.11
N LEU A 97 -4.15 0.41 -3.41
CA LEU A 97 -3.13 0.38 -4.45
C LEU A 97 -3.43 1.52 -5.44
N LEU A 98 -2.48 2.45 -5.57
CA LEU A 98 -2.56 3.55 -6.51
C LEU A 98 -1.70 3.25 -7.74
N MET A 99 -2.35 3.16 -8.88
CA MET A 99 -1.67 3.01 -10.18
C MET A 99 -1.47 4.40 -10.79
N ASN A 100 -0.53 4.48 -11.70
CA ASN A 100 -0.27 5.74 -12.40
C ASN A 100 -1.31 6.02 -13.49
#